data_2758ab526d1c8e47e6b876b9e3d44196
#
_entry.id   2758ab526d1c8e47e6b876b9e3d44196
#
_cell.length_a   1.000
_cell.length_b   1.000
_cell.length_c   1.000
_cell.angle_alpha   90.00
_cell.angle_beta   90.00
_cell.angle_gamma   90.00
#
_symmetry.space_group_name_H-M   'P 1'
#
loop_
_entity.id
_entity.type
_entity.pdbx_description
1 polymer ?
#
loop_
_entity_poly.entity_id
_entity_poly.type
_entity_poly.pdbx_seq_one_letter_code
_entity_poly.pdbx_strand_id
1 'polypeptide(L)'
;MREGAARRTTLWVAALYIFVLTTAIAVGQKQETAQEKKEAEKAPGARAGAAASAALPVTNPKDVQSLDAMVAAVYDVISGPPGARDWNRFNSLFTKDARLIAVRVQDSKTDLQVMTPANYAERAGKYFLTHGFFEHELSRKTDSFGAMTHIYSTYESRETKDGKAIDRGINSMEFFYDGERWWCVEIYWDSERPGNPIPEKYLKDEKK
;
A
#
# COMPACT_ATOMS: atom_id res chain seq x y z
N MET A 1 -37.38 17.05 -40.11
CA MET A 1 -36.06 17.33 -39.52
C MET A 1 -36.10 16.78 -38.12
N ARG A 2 -35.39 15.69 -37.82
CA ARG A 2 -35.31 15.05 -36.49
C ARG A 2 -33.86 15.12 -36.08
N GLU A 3 -33.58 15.90 -35.04
CA GLU A 3 -32.27 16.02 -34.41
C GLU A 3 -32.00 14.77 -33.57
N GLY A 4 -30.90 14.09 -33.85
CA GLY A 4 -30.41 12.94 -33.12
C GLY A 4 -29.59 13.40 -31.91
N ALA A 5 -30.09 13.17 -30.70
CA ALA A 5 -29.35 13.36 -29.45
C ALA A 5 -28.27 12.29 -29.34
N ALA A 6 -27.01 12.69 -29.45
CA ALA A 6 -25.86 11.83 -29.13
C ALA A 6 -25.78 11.60 -27.60
N ARG A 7 -26.03 10.38 -27.19
CA ARG A 7 -25.80 9.93 -25.80
C ARG A 7 -24.30 9.84 -25.59
N ARG A 8 -23.73 10.74 -24.78
CA ARG A 8 -22.39 10.62 -24.24
C ARG A 8 -22.39 9.54 -23.17
N THR A 9 -21.85 8.39 -23.49
CA THR A 9 -21.53 7.34 -22.52
C THR A 9 -20.30 7.77 -21.74
N THR A 10 -20.52 8.20 -20.50
CA THR A 10 -19.43 8.49 -19.56
C THR A 10 -18.87 7.15 -19.09
N LEU A 11 -17.74 6.75 -19.61
CA LEU A 11 -16.96 5.62 -19.10
C LEU A 11 -16.41 6.01 -17.72
N TRP A 12 -16.98 5.44 -16.68
CA TRP A 12 -16.43 5.48 -15.33
C TRP A 12 -15.19 4.58 -15.28
N VAL A 13 -14.01 5.18 -15.19
CA VAL A 13 -12.77 4.46 -14.96
C VAL A 13 -12.84 3.92 -13.53
N ALA A 14 -12.82 2.60 -13.44
CA ALA A 14 -12.90 1.87 -12.18
C ALA A 14 -11.59 2.01 -11.41
N ALA A 15 -11.54 2.96 -10.47
CA ALA A 15 -10.63 2.82 -9.34
C ALA A 15 -10.94 1.46 -8.68
N LEU A 16 -9.89 0.75 -8.30
CA LEU A 16 -9.90 -0.65 -7.83
C LEU A 16 -10.93 -0.89 -6.69
N TYR A 17 -12.21 -1.09 -7.03
CA TYR A 17 -13.26 -1.46 -6.10
C TYR A 17 -13.36 -2.97 -5.99
N ILE A 18 -12.72 -3.54 -4.98
CA ILE A 18 -13.00 -4.93 -4.59
C ILE A 18 -14.21 -4.91 -3.67
N PHE A 19 -15.35 -5.35 -4.22
CA PHE A 19 -16.58 -5.59 -3.48
C PHE A 19 -16.36 -6.73 -2.47
N VAL A 20 -16.58 -6.47 -1.19
CA VAL A 20 -16.72 -7.51 -0.16
C VAL A 20 -18.19 -7.54 0.25
N LEU A 21 -18.87 -8.64 -0.12
CA LEU A 21 -20.16 -8.99 0.49
C LEU A 21 -19.93 -9.30 1.98
N THR A 22 -20.44 -8.47 2.85
CA THR A 22 -20.51 -8.77 4.29
C THR A 22 -21.77 -9.55 4.58
N THR A 23 -21.65 -10.85 4.82
CA THR A 23 -22.68 -11.61 5.55
C THR A 23 -22.57 -11.27 7.02
N ALA A 24 -23.59 -10.62 7.56
CA ALA A 24 -23.70 -10.35 8.99
C ALA A 24 -23.97 -11.67 9.73
N ILE A 25 -23.00 -12.13 10.53
CA ILE A 25 -23.21 -13.18 11.53
C ILE A 25 -23.40 -12.47 12.86
N ALA A 26 -24.63 -12.57 13.41
CA ALA A 26 -24.95 -12.12 14.76
C ALA A 26 -24.23 -13.03 15.76
N VAL A 27 -23.24 -12.48 16.47
CA VAL A 27 -22.60 -13.15 17.62
C VAL A 27 -23.27 -12.65 18.90
N GLY A 28 -23.98 -13.56 19.56
CA GLY A 28 -24.58 -13.30 20.87
C GLY A 28 -23.50 -13.04 21.92
N GLN A 29 -23.63 -11.93 22.62
CA GLN A 29 -22.80 -11.62 23.80
C GLN A 29 -23.19 -12.55 24.94
N LYS A 30 -22.27 -13.42 25.34
CA LYS A 30 -22.36 -14.22 26.57
C LYS A 30 -21.78 -13.38 27.70
N GLN A 31 -22.59 -13.06 28.71
CA GLN A 31 -22.12 -12.38 29.92
C GLN A 31 -21.22 -13.34 30.70
N GLU A 32 -19.97 -12.97 30.88
CA GLU A 32 -19.02 -13.64 31.78
C GLU A 32 -19.39 -13.37 33.24
N THR A 33 -19.56 -14.41 34.02
CA THR A 33 -19.84 -14.30 35.46
C THR A 33 -18.56 -14.10 36.27
N ALA A 34 -18.69 -13.45 37.42
CA ALA A 34 -17.56 -13.06 38.32
C ALA A 34 -16.72 -14.26 38.86
N GLN A 35 -17.08 -15.48 38.54
CA GLN A 35 -16.40 -16.70 38.98
C GLN A 35 -15.28 -17.13 38.04
N GLU A 36 -15.40 -16.86 36.72
CA GLU A 36 -14.34 -17.16 35.74
C GLU A 36 -13.09 -16.27 35.89
N LYS A 37 -13.26 -15.10 36.49
CA LYS A 37 -12.13 -14.15 36.71
C LYS A 37 -11.16 -14.56 37.83
N LYS A 38 -11.54 -15.50 38.71
CA LYS A 38 -10.72 -15.95 39.85
C LYS A 38 -9.86 -17.16 39.53
N GLU A 39 -10.16 -17.88 38.48
CA GLU A 39 -9.41 -19.09 38.08
C GLU A 39 -8.26 -18.78 37.13
N ALA A 40 -8.30 -17.61 36.42
CA ALA A 40 -7.23 -17.15 35.55
C ALA A 40 -5.97 -16.62 36.29
N GLU A 41 -6.06 -16.34 37.60
CA GLU A 41 -4.98 -15.75 38.38
C GLU A 41 -4.06 -16.78 39.07
N LYS A 42 -4.26 -18.08 38.84
CA LYS A 42 -3.51 -19.15 39.52
C LYS A 42 -2.85 -20.17 38.58
N ALA A 43 -2.33 -19.75 37.47
CA ALA A 43 -1.45 -20.58 36.63
C ALA A 43 0.00 -20.12 36.75
N PRO A 44 0.96 -20.98 37.14
CA PRO A 44 2.36 -20.61 37.19
C PRO A 44 2.92 -20.47 35.78
N GLY A 45 3.60 -19.33 35.56
CA GLY A 45 4.30 -18.92 34.36
C GLY A 45 4.61 -19.95 33.28
N ALA A 46 3.73 -20.05 32.29
CA ALA A 46 4.15 -20.58 31.03
C ALA A 46 5.07 -19.53 30.36
N ARG A 47 6.36 -19.83 30.33
CA ARG A 47 7.30 -19.09 29.46
C ARG A 47 6.69 -19.06 28.07
N ALA A 48 6.37 -17.85 27.59
CA ALA A 48 6.04 -17.65 26.20
C ALA A 48 7.17 -18.26 25.36
N GLY A 49 6.88 -19.38 24.72
CA GLY A 49 7.77 -19.95 23.73
C GLY A 49 8.08 -18.85 22.73
N ALA A 50 9.36 -18.58 22.51
CA ALA A 50 9.81 -17.69 21.48
C ALA A 50 9.13 -18.15 20.19
N ALA A 51 8.14 -17.39 19.70
CA ALA A 51 7.64 -17.57 18.36
C ALA A 51 8.86 -17.48 17.47
N ALA A 52 9.15 -18.56 16.74
CA ALA A 52 10.26 -18.62 15.81
C ALA A 52 10.12 -17.37 14.92
N SER A 53 11.07 -16.45 15.04
CA SER A 53 11.15 -15.29 14.18
C SER A 53 11.28 -15.85 12.77
N ALA A 54 10.22 -15.80 12.00
CA ALA A 54 10.30 -16.15 10.58
C ALA A 54 11.41 -15.25 10.02
N ALA A 55 12.47 -15.87 9.51
CA ALA A 55 13.58 -15.13 8.92
C ALA A 55 13.00 -14.21 7.85
N LEU A 56 13.38 -12.94 7.90
CA LEU A 56 12.96 -11.98 6.87
C LEU A 56 13.40 -12.50 5.51
N PRO A 57 12.60 -12.33 4.43
CA PRO A 57 12.96 -12.76 3.10
C PRO A 57 14.33 -12.23 2.70
N VAL A 58 15.12 -13.04 2.00
CA VAL A 58 16.44 -12.62 1.50
C VAL A 58 16.24 -11.44 0.56
N THR A 59 16.85 -10.32 0.91
CA THR A 59 16.75 -9.07 0.14
C THR A 59 17.81 -9.04 -0.95
N ASN A 60 17.47 -8.52 -2.14
CA ASN A 60 18.47 -8.14 -3.12
C ASN A 60 19.20 -6.88 -2.61
N PRO A 61 20.54 -6.94 -2.33
CA PRO A 61 21.27 -5.80 -1.80
C PRO A 61 21.16 -4.55 -2.67
N LYS A 62 21.00 -4.70 -3.99
CA LYS A 62 20.84 -3.58 -4.92
C LYS A 62 19.58 -2.77 -4.69
N ASP A 63 18.52 -3.38 -4.15
CA ASP A 63 17.25 -2.71 -3.90
C ASP A 63 17.29 -1.79 -2.66
N VAL A 64 18.22 -2.03 -1.73
CA VAL A 64 18.20 -1.44 -0.40
C VAL A 64 19.47 -0.69 0.00
N GLN A 65 20.46 -0.60 -0.90
CA GLN A 65 21.75 0.02 -0.66
C GLN A 65 21.73 1.54 -0.58
N SER A 66 20.71 2.17 -1.17
CA SER A 66 20.49 3.62 -1.14
C SER A 66 18.99 3.93 -1.11
N LEU A 67 18.65 5.13 -0.66
CA LEU A 67 17.26 5.60 -0.65
C LEU A 67 16.64 5.59 -2.05
N ASP A 68 17.37 6.04 -3.06
CA ASP A 68 16.90 6.05 -4.46
C ASP A 68 16.66 4.63 -4.98
N ALA A 69 17.55 3.68 -4.68
CA ALA A 69 17.38 2.29 -5.04
C ALA A 69 16.15 1.68 -4.35
N MET A 70 15.95 2.02 -3.08
CA MET A 70 14.82 1.56 -2.29
C MET A 70 13.49 2.06 -2.85
N VAL A 71 13.38 3.35 -3.17
CA VAL A 71 12.16 3.92 -3.78
C VAL A 71 11.91 3.30 -5.15
N ALA A 72 12.95 3.17 -5.98
CA ALA A 72 12.82 2.52 -7.29
C ALA A 72 12.34 1.05 -7.16
N ALA A 73 12.86 0.31 -6.17
CA ALA A 73 12.46 -1.08 -5.91
C ALA A 73 10.99 -1.19 -5.47
N VAL A 74 10.49 -0.26 -4.64
CA VAL A 74 9.09 -0.23 -4.23
C VAL A 74 8.15 -0.12 -5.43
N TYR A 75 8.45 0.72 -6.40
CA TYR A 75 7.66 0.86 -7.62
C TYR A 75 7.85 -0.32 -8.60
N ASP A 76 9.09 -0.78 -8.78
CA ASP A 76 9.43 -1.83 -9.73
C ASP A 76 8.79 -3.18 -9.35
N VAL A 77 8.83 -3.55 -8.08
CA VAL A 77 8.41 -4.88 -7.61
C VAL A 77 6.91 -5.15 -7.81
N ILE A 78 6.08 -4.11 -7.88
CA ILE A 78 4.64 -4.22 -8.15
C ILE A 78 4.31 -4.03 -9.64
N SER A 79 5.27 -3.51 -10.43
CA SER A 79 5.08 -3.20 -11.85
C SER A 79 5.31 -4.42 -12.74
N GLY A 80 4.52 -4.52 -13.82
CA GLY A 80 4.70 -5.56 -14.84
C GLY A 80 3.44 -5.85 -15.65
N PRO A 81 3.55 -6.70 -16.70
CA PRO A 81 2.41 -7.18 -17.47
C PRO A 81 1.50 -8.07 -16.61
N PRO A 82 0.33 -8.50 -17.12
CA PRO A 82 -0.48 -9.51 -16.44
C PRO A 82 0.36 -10.71 -16.03
N GLY A 83 0.26 -11.12 -14.73
CA GLY A 83 1.04 -12.22 -14.19
C GLY A 83 1.42 -12.03 -12.72
N ALA A 84 2.08 -13.04 -12.16
CA ALA A 84 2.55 -13.03 -10.78
C ALA A 84 3.66 -11.98 -10.59
N ARG A 85 3.73 -11.43 -9.37
CA ARG A 85 4.84 -10.58 -8.90
C ARG A 85 5.75 -11.39 -7.96
N ASP A 86 6.98 -10.92 -7.79
CA ASP A 86 7.89 -11.47 -6.78
C ASP A 86 7.53 -10.92 -5.39
N TRP A 87 6.60 -11.59 -4.73
CA TRP A 87 6.13 -11.20 -3.40
C TRP A 87 7.17 -11.43 -2.30
N ASN A 88 8.16 -12.30 -2.53
CA ASN A 88 9.28 -12.44 -1.61
C ASN A 88 10.18 -11.20 -1.65
N ARG A 89 10.53 -10.73 -2.87
CA ARG A 89 11.25 -9.49 -3.07
C ARG A 89 10.45 -8.31 -2.50
N PHE A 90 9.15 -8.22 -2.78
CA PHE A 90 8.27 -7.20 -2.22
C PHE A 90 8.34 -7.16 -0.68
N ASN A 91 8.06 -8.30 -0.03
CA ASN A 91 8.05 -8.37 1.43
C ASN A 91 9.42 -8.04 2.04
N SER A 92 10.52 -8.30 1.33
CA SER A 92 11.87 -8.02 1.81
C SER A 92 12.21 -6.52 1.92
N LEU A 93 11.42 -5.65 1.30
CA LEU A 93 11.60 -4.20 1.37
C LEU A 93 11.08 -3.59 2.67
N PHE A 94 10.18 -4.28 3.37
CA PHE A 94 9.42 -3.73 4.49
C PHE A 94 9.92 -4.22 5.84
N THR A 95 9.77 -3.37 6.86
CA THR A 95 9.90 -3.80 8.25
C THR A 95 8.78 -4.78 8.61
N LYS A 96 8.98 -5.58 9.66
CA LYS A 96 8.00 -6.58 10.12
C LYS A 96 6.61 -5.99 10.38
N ASP A 97 6.56 -4.80 10.95
CA ASP A 97 5.32 -4.14 11.37
C ASP A 97 4.90 -3.01 10.41
N ALA A 98 5.42 -3.04 9.17
CA ALA A 98 5.11 -2.04 8.15
C ALA A 98 3.63 -2.02 7.80
N ARG A 99 3.15 -0.84 7.40
CA ARG A 99 1.76 -0.60 6.99
C ARG A 99 1.70 -0.02 5.59
N LEU A 100 0.71 -0.48 4.84
CA LEU A 100 0.30 0.11 3.57
C LEU A 100 -1.13 0.61 3.73
N ILE A 101 -1.33 1.93 3.59
CA ILE A 101 -2.56 2.61 3.95
C ILE A 101 -3.12 3.34 2.74
N ALA A 102 -4.27 2.88 2.24
CA ALA A 102 -4.98 3.55 1.15
C ALA A 102 -6.08 4.46 1.69
N VAL A 103 -6.13 5.71 1.25
CA VAL A 103 -7.33 6.55 1.36
C VAL A 103 -8.36 6.03 0.37
N ARG A 104 -9.57 5.81 0.84
CA ARG A 104 -10.70 5.38 0.02
C ARG A 104 -11.81 6.41 0.12
N VAL A 105 -12.29 6.86 -1.04
CA VAL A 105 -13.43 7.77 -1.11
C VAL A 105 -14.54 7.09 -1.88
N GLN A 106 -15.66 6.84 -1.21
CA GLN A 106 -16.84 6.23 -1.80
C GLN A 106 -18.08 6.94 -1.29
N ASP A 107 -18.99 7.31 -2.19
CA ASP A 107 -20.28 7.94 -1.86
C ASP A 107 -20.14 9.12 -0.88
N SER A 108 -19.12 9.97 -1.09
CA SER A 108 -18.77 11.13 -0.24
C SER A 108 -18.26 10.76 1.17
N LYS A 109 -18.02 9.49 1.45
CA LYS A 109 -17.36 9.03 2.68
C LYS A 109 -15.88 8.76 2.40
N THR A 110 -15.04 9.22 3.33
CA THR A 110 -13.60 8.93 3.31
C THR A 110 -13.28 7.93 4.40
N ASP A 111 -12.55 6.90 4.08
CA ASP A 111 -12.14 5.83 4.98
C ASP A 111 -10.69 5.42 4.69
N LEU A 112 -10.06 4.73 5.63
CA LEU A 112 -8.72 4.19 5.51
C LEU A 112 -8.73 2.67 5.38
N GLN A 113 -8.05 2.16 4.38
CA GLN A 113 -7.75 0.75 4.30
C GLN A 113 -6.32 0.51 4.75
N VAL A 114 -6.16 0.04 5.99
CA VAL A 114 -4.86 -0.31 6.57
C VAL A 114 -4.55 -1.78 6.28
N MET A 115 -3.37 -2.05 5.73
CA MET A 115 -2.92 -3.38 5.33
C MET A 115 -1.49 -3.63 5.81
N THR A 116 -1.16 -4.88 6.08
CA THR A 116 0.23 -5.34 6.11
C THR A 116 0.75 -5.55 4.69
N PRO A 117 2.08 -5.60 4.44
CA PRO A 117 2.62 -5.99 3.14
C PRO A 117 2.04 -7.31 2.61
N ALA A 118 1.87 -8.31 3.47
CA ALA A 118 1.27 -9.59 3.10
C ALA A 118 -0.21 -9.46 2.66
N ASN A 119 -1.02 -8.65 3.37
CA ASN A 119 -2.40 -8.39 2.97
C ASN A 119 -2.48 -7.65 1.63
N TYR A 120 -1.57 -6.69 1.41
CA TYR A 120 -1.48 -6.01 0.11
C TYR A 120 -1.15 -7.00 -1.00
N ALA A 121 -0.12 -7.83 -0.81
CA ALA A 121 0.31 -8.82 -1.79
C ALA A 121 -0.82 -9.81 -2.16
N GLU A 122 -1.59 -10.28 -1.17
CA GLU A 122 -2.74 -11.16 -1.43
C GLU A 122 -3.82 -10.47 -2.27
N ARG A 123 -4.14 -9.22 -1.96
CA ARG A 123 -5.21 -8.48 -2.65
C ARG A 123 -4.80 -8.01 -4.04
N ALA A 124 -3.67 -7.32 -4.13
CA ALA A 124 -3.14 -6.79 -5.38
C ALA A 124 -2.71 -7.92 -6.32
N GLY A 125 -2.20 -9.03 -5.77
CA GLY A 125 -1.81 -10.20 -6.54
C GLY A 125 -2.95 -10.79 -7.37
N LYS A 126 -4.16 -10.85 -6.84
CA LYS A 126 -5.34 -11.32 -7.58
C LYS A 126 -5.63 -10.45 -8.80
N TYR A 127 -5.51 -9.15 -8.67
CA TYR A 127 -5.70 -8.19 -9.76
C TYR A 127 -4.59 -8.30 -10.81
N PHE A 128 -3.33 -8.36 -10.37
CA PHE A 128 -2.18 -8.40 -11.27
C PHE A 128 -2.09 -9.68 -12.11
N LEU A 129 -2.72 -10.78 -11.69
CA LEU A 129 -2.76 -12.00 -12.50
C LEU A 129 -3.41 -11.79 -13.87
N THR A 130 -4.37 -10.87 -13.97
CA THR A 130 -5.16 -10.64 -15.18
C THR A 130 -4.99 -9.23 -15.76
N HIS A 131 -4.35 -8.31 -15.04
CA HIS A 131 -4.16 -6.92 -15.44
C HIS A 131 -2.68 -6.54 -15.37
N GLY A 132 -2.22 -5.81 -16.37
CA GLY A 132 -0.93 -5.13 -16.29
C GLY A 132 -1.03 -3.96 -15.30
N PHE A 133 0.07 -3.69 -14.63
CA PHE A 133 0.18 -2.55 -13.72
C PHE A 133 1.62 -2.05 -13.75
N PHE A 134 1.82 -0.80 -14.14
CA PHE A 134 3.12 -0.15 -14.22
C PHE A 134 3.03 1.18 -13.48
N GLU A 135 3.67 1.25 -12.34
CA GLU A 135 3.70 2.46 -11.54
C GLU A 135 5.13 3.01 -11.50
N HIS A 136 5.23 4.33 -11.57
CA HIS A 136 6.51 5.02 -11.50
C HIS A 136 6.36 6.35 -10.79
N GLU A 137 7.46 6.80 -10.20
CA GLU A 137 7.58 8.11 -9.60
C GLU A 137 7.70 9.20 -10.66
N LEU A 138 6.94 10.29 -10.49
CA LEU A 138 7.04 11.50 -11.33
C LEU A 138 7.95 12.55 -10.69
N SER A 139 7.85 12.73 -9.39
CA SER A 139 8.66 13.66 -8.61
C SER A 139 8.60 13.33 -7.12
N ARG A 140 9.54 13.82 -6.33
CA ARG A 140 9.51 13.64 -4.88
C ARG A 140 9.95 14.88 -4.10
N LYS A 141 9.50 14.96 -2.84
CA LYS A 141 10.03 15.79 -1.79
C LYS A 141 10.57 14.89 -0.69
N THR A 142 11.76 15.17 -0.19
CA THR A 142 12.45 14.32 0.78
C THR A 142 12.89 15.15 1.98
N ASP A 143 12.52 14.69 3.18
CA ASP A 143 12.97 15.24 4.44
C ASP A 143 13.61 14.14 5.28
N SER A 144 14.80 14.40 5.85
CA SER A 144 15.56 13.41 6.61
C SER A 144 16.04 13.97 7.94
N PHE A 145 15.99 13.12 8.97
CA PHE A 145 16.60 13.41 10.25
C PHE A 145 17.19 12.13 10.86
N GLY A 146 18.52 12.09 11.00
CA GLY A 146 19.22 10.89 11.48
C GLY A 146 18.98 9.69 10.57
N ALA A 147 18.46 8.60 11.13
CA ALA A 147 18.13 7.38 10.40
C ALA A 147 16.74 7.39 9.76
N MET A 148 15.95 8.41 10.00
CA MET A 148 14.55 8.53 9.51
C MET A 148 14.50 9.40 8.26
N THR A 149 13.74 8.94 7.25
CA THR A 149 13.49 9.71 6.04
C THR A 149 12.03 9.60 5.64
N HIS A 150 11.41 10.76 5.43
CA HIS A 150 10.10 10.92 4.85
C HIS A 150 10.22 11.29 3.37
N ILE A 151 9.41 10.65 2.52
CA ILE A 151 9.28 10.98 1.10
C ILE A 151 7.81 11.21 0.77
N TYR A 152 7.54 12.35 0.13
CA TYR A 152 6.27 12.65 -0.51
C TYR A 152 6.45 12.45 -2.02
N SER A 153 6.12 11.26 -2.51
CA SER A 153 6.38 10.80 -3.88
C SER A 153 5.11 10.90 -4.71
N THR A 154 5.14 11.71 -5.76
CA THR A 154 4.07 11.76 -6.75
C THR A 154 4.23 10.62 -7.72
N TYR A 155 3.19 9.81 -7.90
CA TYR A 155 3.20 8.65 -8.76
C TYR A 155 2.19 8.74 -9.92
N GLU A 156 2.42 7.92 -10.92
CA GLU A 156 1.48 7.63 -12.00
C GLU A 156 1.49 6.13 -12.28
N SER A 157 0.30 5.53 -12.45
CA SER A 157 0.14 4.13 -12.82
C SER A 157 -0.56 3.96 -14.16
N ARG A 158 -0.23 2.87 -14.88
CA ARG A 158 -0.72 2.53 -16.23
C ARG A 158 -0.97 1.04 -16.33
N GLU A 159 -1.85 0.59 -17.22
CA GLU A 159 -2.06 -0.83 -17.51
C GLU A 159 -0.97 -1.44 -18.40
N THR A 160 -0.37 -0.63 -19.26
CA THR A 160 0.76 -1.03 -20.11
C THR A 160 1.88 -0.01 -19.96
N LYS A 161 3.12 -0.43 -20.20
CA LYS A 161 4.30 0.41 -19.99
C LYS A 161 4.21 1.79 -20.66
N ASP A 162 3.64 1.83 -21.87
CA ASP A 162 3.52 3.05 -22.66
C ASP A 162 2.05 3.50 -22.81
N GLY A 163 1.16 2.98 -21.95
CA GLY A 163 -0.26 3.30 -21.93
C GLY A 163 -0.56 4.68 -21.36
N LYS A 164 -1.83 5.04 -21.40
CA LYS A 164 -2.32 6.23 -20.70
C LYS A 164 -2.33 6.00 -19.19
N ALA A 165 -2.13 7.06 -18.42
CA ALA A 165 -2.31 7.03 -16.99
C ALA A 165 -3.74 6.57 -16.63
N ILE A 166 -3.85 5.62 -15.73
CA ILE A 166 -5.11 5.13 -15.16
C ILE A 166 -5.34 5.67 -13.76
N ASP A 167 -4.27 5.97 -13.05
CA ASP A 167 -4.31 6.60 -11.74
C ASP A 167 -3.06 7.46 -11.52
N ARG A 168 -3.19 8.50 -10.72
CA ARG A 168 -2.11 9.37 -10.22
C ARG A 168 -2.42 9.73 -8.79
N GLY A 169 -1.39 9.99 -8.03
CA GLY A 169 -1.57 10.39 -6.63
C GLY A 169 -0.25 10.71 -5.96
N ILE A 170 -0.31 10.73 -4.66
CA ILE A 170 0.86 10.94 -3.81
C ILE A 170 0.97 9.79 -2.81
N ASN A 171 2.15 9.19 -2.76
CA ASN A 171 2.59 8.28 -1.72
C ASN A 171 3.37 9.08 -0.65
N SER A 172 2.89 9.09 0.58
CA SER A 172 3.66 9.47 1.76
C SER A 172 4.37 8.22 2.25
N MET A 173 5.71 8.20 2.16
CA MET A 173 6.52 7.03 2.47
C MET A 173 7.46 7.32 3.63
N GLU A 174 7.53 6.40 4.59
CA GLU A 174 8.47 6.46 5.70
C GLU A 174 9.54 5.38 5.54
N PHE A 175 10.80 5.81 5.59
CA PHE A 175 11.96 4.95 5.48
C PHE A 175 12.86 5.05 6.71
N PHE A 176 13.54 3.95 6.99
CA PHE A 176 14.49 3.81 8.07
C PHE A 176 15.79 3.18 7.56
N TYR A 177 16.94 3.78 7.94
CA TYR A 177 18.27 3.22 7.69
C TYR A 177 18.83 2.62 8.98
N ASP A 178 19.08 1.31 9.00
CA ASP A 178 19.53 0.58 10.20
C ASP A 178 21.06 0.59 10.41
N GLY A 179 21.79 1.25 9.51
CA GLY A 179 23.27 1.26 9.46
C GLY A 179 23.83 0.34 8.37
N GLU A 180 23.03 -0.58 7.85
CA GLU A 180 23.42 -1.53 6.79
C GLU A 180 22.55 -1.39 5.54
N ARG A 181 21.25 -1.15 5.71
CA ARG A 181 20.29 -1.07 4.60
C ARG A 181 19.11 -0.13 4.91
N TRP A 182 18.41 0.23 3.85
CA TRP A 182 17.12 0.92 3.93
C TRP A 182 15.97 -0.07 4.11
N TRP A 183 14.94 0.38 4.88
CA TRP A 183 13.69 -0.31 5.12
C TRP A 183 12.52 0.63 4.88
N CYS A 184 11.44 0.12 4.26
CA CYS A 184 10.17 0.82 4.22
C CYS A 184 9.35 0.49 5.49
N VAL A 185 8.93 1.53 6.19
CA VAL A 185 8.15 1.42 7.44
C VAL A 185 6.66 1.60 7.16
N GLU A 186 6.34 2.53 6.26
CA GLU A 186 4.95 2.83 5.92
C GLU A 186 4.86 3.43 4.51
N ILE A 187 3.77 3.10 3.80
CA ILE A 187 3.34 3.81 2.61
C ILE A 187 1.87 4.16 2.80
N TYR A 188 1.57 5.46 2.78
CA TYR A 188 0.22 5.99 2.90
C TYR A 188 -0.09 6.82 1.66
N TRP A 189 -1.19 6.53 0.94
CA TRP A 189 -1.46 7.21 -0.31
C TRP A 189 -2.90 7.65 -0.49
N ASP A 190 -3.05 8.70 -1.31
CA ASP A 190 -4.32 9.17 -1.83
C ASP A 190 -4.19 9.47 -3.32
N SER A 191 -5.25 9.15 -4.08
CA SER A 191 -5.30 9.36 -5.52
C SER A 191 -5.84 10.73 -5.90
N GLU A 192 -5.36 11.25 -7.02
CA GLU A 192 -5.90 12.43 -7.68
C GLU A 192 -7.35 12.16 -8.14
N ARG A 193 -8.24 13.12 -7.95
CA ARG A 193 -9.65 13.02 -8.35
C ARG A 193 -10.28 14.41 -8.48
N PRO A 194 -11.48 14.54 -9.08
CA PRO A 194 -12.23 15.80 -9.04
C PRO A 194 -12.35 16.32 -7.61
N GLY A 195 -11.90 17.57 -7.38
CA GLY A 195 -11.86 18.20 -6.05
C GLY A 195 -10.61 17.88 -5.23
N ASN A 196 -9.71 17.02 -5.70
CA ASN A 196 -8.42 16.71 -5.08
C ASN A 196 -7.30 16.62 -6.12
N PRO A 197 -6.97 17.71 -6.85
CA PRO A 197 -5.88 17.71 -7.81
C PRO A 197 -4.52 17.68 -7.10
N ILE A 198 -3.51 17.07 -7.72
CA ILE A 198 -2.14 17.12 -7.22
C ILE A 198 -1.63 18.57 -7.29
N PRO A 199 -1.21 19.19 -6.17
CA PRO A 199 -0.66 20.54 -6.18
C PRO A 199 0.61 20.64 -7.04
N GLU A 200 0.75 21.75 -7.80
CA GLU A 200 1.86 21.94 -8.75
C GLU A 200 3.26 21.75 -8.11
N LYS A 201 3.41 22.13 -6.83
CA LYS A 201 4.66 21.96 -6.09
C LYS A 201 5.11 20.49 -5.95
N TYR A 202 4.20 19.53 -6.14
CA TYR A 202 4.50 18.09 -6.11
C TYR A 202 4.62 17.45 -7.49
N LEU A 203 4.50 18.24 -8.55
CA LEU A 203 4.73 17.80 -9.93
C LEU A 203 6.13 18.16 -10.45
N LYS A 204 6.93 18.82 -9.63
CA LYS A 204 8.29 19.28 -9.98
C LYS A 204 9.25 18.85 -8.88
N ASP A 205 10.37 18.24 -9.27
CA ASP A 205 11.45 17.98 -8.34
C ASP A 205 12.00 19.29 -7.78
N GLU A 206 12.49 19.26 -6.54
CA GLU A 206 13.27 20.36 -6.03
C GLU A 206 14.57 20.44 -6.83
N LYS A 207 14.82 21.60 -7.43
CA LYS A 207 16.14 21.84 -8.04
C LYS A 207 17.16 21.74 -6.92
N LYS A 208 18.03 20.73 -7.01
CA LYS A 208 19.24 20.60 -6.17
C LYS A 208 20.17 21.75 -6.42
#